data_5e5ea9e63f8916dc459e415249d33b59
#
_entry.id   5e5ea9e63f8916dc459e415249d33b59
#
_cell.length_a   1.000
_cell.length_b   1.000
_cell.length_c   1.000
_cell.angle_alpha   90.00
_cell.angle_beta   90.00
_cell.angle_gamma   90.00
#
_symmetry.space_group_name_H-M   'P 1'
#
loop_
_entity.id
_entity.type
_entity.pdbx_description
1 polymer ?
#
loop_
_entity_poly.entity_id
_entity_poly.type
_entity_poly.pdbx_seq_one_letter_code
_entity_poly.pdbx_strand_id
1 'polypeptide(L)'
;MRQERTVQASVFDLFAGHEIGRELKGMSDWLDEQSHLTGLVAADLRRHGVKETGREGLPAEAVLRCALLKQHRRLSYQELAFHLEDSASFRAFARLPWGWSPKKSVLHKTISAIRASTWEDINEVLLSSASHEKLESGRVIRVDSTVTAALIHEPSDSSLLWDAVRVMVRLLRQVDKLGSVALSWHDHCRAAKKRARAIQYTRGRPKRVQLYRELLGITRTTLGYLRQAAEQLTPAADLDVIVWQEQLRHYRPLIEQIIAQTERRVLAGEAVPAAEKLVSLFEPHADIIVKGGRDVHYGHKIL
;
A
#
# COMPACT_ATOMS: atom_id res chain seq x y z
N MET A 1 8.27 29.05 -27.69
CA MET A 1 9.63 29.06 -27.13
C MET A 1 9.54 28.92 -25.61
N ARG A 2 10.43 28.17 -25.01
CA ARG A 2 10.42 28.02 -23.54
C ARG A 2 11.78 28.48 -23.02
N GLN A 3 11.80 29.54 -22.23
CA GLN A 3 13.01 30.07 -21.62
C GLN A 3 13.46 29.16 -20.46
N GLU A 4 14.75 29.04 -20.24
CA GLU A 4 15.32 28.33 -19.10
C GLU A 4 15.19 29.17 -17.84
N ARG A 5 15.48 30.43 -17.93
CA ARG A 5 15.50 31.41 -16.84
C ARG A 5 14.83 32.73 -17.22
N THR A 6 14.18 33.38 -16.25
CA THR A 6 13.75 34.77 -16.37
C THR A 6 14.71 35.63 -15.53
N VAL A 7 15.29 36.63 -16.14
CA VAL A 7 16.11 37.60 -15.39
C VAL A 7 15.17 38.49 -14.59
N GLN A 8 15.04 38.21 -13.30
CA GLN A 8 14.27 39.05 -12.40
C GLN A 8 15.07 39.25 -11.11
N ALA A 9 15.26 40.52 -10.70
CA ALA A 9 15.89 40.82 -9.43
C ALA A 9 15.11 40.15 -8.27
N SER A 10 15.80 39.49 -7.37
CA SER A 10 15.17 38.87 -6.21
C SER A 10 14.68 39.97 -5.27
N VAL A 11 13.38 40.06 -5.07
CA VAL A 11 12.74 40.92 -4.08
C VAL A 11 12.61 40.25 -2.72
N PHE A 12 13.31 39.10 -2.50
CA PHE A 12 13.22 38.35 -1.26
C PHE A 12 13.59 39.17 -0.02
N ASP A 13 14.54 40.06 -0.11
CA ASP A 13 14.97 40.87 1.04
C ASP A 13 13.85 41.74 1.59
N LEU A 14 12.86 42.08 0.76
CA LEU A 14 11.66 42.82 1.19
C LEU A 14 10.65 41.94 1.92
N PHE A 15 10.68 40.62 1.71
CA PHE A 15 9.67 39.66 2.23
C PHE A 15 10.25 38.63 3.18
N ALA A 16 11.54 38.65 3.48
CA ALA A 16 12.24 37.68 4.32
C ALA A 16 12.13 37.98 5.83
N GLY A 17 11.28 38.92 6.25
CA GLY A 17 11.18 39.33 7.64
C GLY A 17 10.59 38.26 8.60
N HIS A 18 9.87 37.29 8.10
CA HIS A 18 9.29 36.20 8.87
C HIS A 18 9.90 34.83 8.53
N GLU A 19 9.65 33.81 9.35
CA GLU A 19 10.27 32.47 9.27
C GLU A 19 10.14 31.82 7.88
N ILE A 20 8.93 31.79 7.34
CA ILE A 20 8.67 31.23 6.00
C ILE A 20 9.47 31.97 4.90
N GLY A 21 9.56 33.28 5.00
CA GLY A 21 10.33 34.08 4.06
C GLY A 21 11.84 33.74 4.10
N ARG A 22 12.38 33.53 5.31
CA ARG A 22 13.80 33.14 5.49
C ARG A 22 14.07 31.72 4.97
N GLU A 23 13.17 30.77 5.22
CA GLU A 23 13.26 29.42 4.67
C GLU A 23 13.29 29.42 3.14
N LEU A 24 12.33 30.13 2.53
CA LEU A 24 12.24 30.24 1.07
C LEU A 24 13.44 30.97 0.47
N LYS A 25 14.00 31.96 1.19
CA LYS A 25 15.22 32.63 0.77
C LYS A 25 16.40 31.67 0.75
N GLY A 26 16.63 30.91 1.82
CA GLY A 26 17.71 29.92 1.87
C GLY A 26 17.58 28.86 0.76
N MET A 27 16.37 28.36 0.50
CA MET A 27 16.12 27.46 -0.63
C MET A 27 16.40 28.14 -1.98
N SER A 28 16.07 29.43 -2.13
CA SER A 28 16.31 30.17 -3.36
C SER A 28 17.80 30.37 -3.61
N ASP A 29 18.55 30.76 -2.58
CA ASP A 29 20.00 30.98 -2.66
C ASP A 29 20.72 29.68 -3.07
N TRP A 30 20.37 28.54 -2.46
CA TRP A 30 20.90 27.22 -2.84
C TRP A 30 20.57 26.87 -4.31
N LEU A 31 19.31 27.08 -4.75
CA LEU A 31 18.92 26.81 -6.13
C LEU A 31 19.66 27.68 -7.15
N ASP A 32 20.07 28.89 -6.77
CA ASP A 32 20.82 29.79 -7.62
C ASP A 32 22.25 29.30 -7.84
N GLU A 33 22.84 28.69 -6.81
CA GLU A 33 24.16 28.04 -6.93
C GLU A 33 24.06 26.77 -7.80
N GLN A 34 22.94 26.06 -7.79
CA GLN A 34 22.70 24.81 -8.53
C GLN A 34 21.98 25.05 -9.88
N SER A 35 22.43 26.06 -10.63
CA SER A 35 21.73 26.50 -11.86
C SER A 35 21.58 25.43 -12.95
N HIS A 36 22.42 24.37 -12.95
CA HIS A 36 22.35 23.25 -13.87
C HIS A 36 21.05 22.41 -13.71
N LEU A 37 20.43 22.38 -12.52
CA LEU A 37 19.17 21.70 -12.26
C LEU A 37 18.02 22.23 -13.14
N THR A 38 18.06 23.55 -13.42
CA THR A 38 17.10 24.17 -14.32
C THR A 38 17.21 23.61 -15.74
N GLY A 39 18.42 23.28 -16.19
CA GLY A 39 18.67 22.65 -17.49
C GLY A 39 18.06 21.26 -17.61
N LEU A 40 18.13 20.43 -16.55
CA LEU A 40 17.51 19.11 -16.51
C LEU A 40 15.98 19.20 -16.67
N VAL A 41 15.35 20.11 -15.90
CA VAL A 41 13.90 20.34 -16.01
C VAL A 41 13.53 20.89 -17.39
N ALA A 42 14.33 21.81 -17.95
CA ALA A 42 14.10 22.34 -19.29
C ALA A 42 14.11 21.22 -20.36
N ALA A 43 15.04 20.27 -20.24
CA ALA A 43 15.11 19.12 -21.14
C ALA A 43 13.83 18.27 -21.10
N ASP A 44 13.30 17.99 -19.91
CA ASP A 44 12.04 17.24 -19.75
C ASP A 44 10.86 17.99 -20.34
N LEU A 45 10.77 19.27 -20.08
CA LEU A 45 9.69 20.10 -20.58
C LEU A 45 9.70 20.24 -22.12
N ARG A 46 10.88 20.19 -22.77
CA ARG A 46 11.02 20.25 -24.24
C ARG A 46 10.55 18.94 -24.91
N ARG A 47 10.72 17.78 -24.27
CA ARG A 47 10.29 16.48 -24.81
C ARG A 47 8.77 16.37 -25.00
N HIS A 48 7.97 17.10 -24.24
CA HIS A 48 6.51 17.10 -24.36
C HIS A 48 5.99 17.96 -25.53
N GLY A 49 6.77 18.10 -26.59
CA GLY A 49 6.28 18.66 -27.85
C GLY A 49 6.05 20.17 -27.80
N VAL A 50 6.96 20.92 -27.20
CA VAL A 50 6.91 22.40 -27.25
C VAL A 50 7.26 22.87 -28.67
N LYS A 51 6.30 23.47 -29.34
CA LYS A 51 6.53 24.11 -30.63
C LYS A 51 7.39 25.36 -30.43
N GLU A 52 8.25 25.66 -31.40
CA GLU A 52 9.08 26.89 -31.39
C GLU A 52 8.25 28.18 -31.55
N THR A 53 7.03 28.02 -32.09
CA THR A 53 6.08 29.11 -32.31
C THR A 53 4.85 28.95 -31.40
N GLY A 54 4.39 30.04 -30.79
CA GLY A 54 3.18 30.07 -29.98
C GLY A 54 3.38 30.83 -28.66
N ARG A 55 2.38 30.69 -27.76
CA ARG A 55 2.39 31.31 -26.42
C ARG A 55 3.58 30.82 -25.60
N GLU A 56 4.35 31.72 -25.01
CA GLU A 56 5.42 31.36 -24.08
C GLU A 56 4.89 30.55 -22.91
N GLY A 57 5.56 29.42 -22.68
CA GLY A 57 5.26 28.54 -21.53
C GLY A 57 5.90 29.07 -20.25
N LEU A 58 5.49 28.52 -19.12
CA LEU A 58 6.14 28.81 -17.83
C LEU A 58 7.64 28.45 -17.93
N PRO A 59 8.57 29.32 -17.53
CA PRO A 59 10.01 29.05 -17.53
C PRO A 59 10.35 27.79 -16.72
N ALA A 60 11.36 27.04 -17.12
CA ALA A 60 11.74 25.80 -16.47
C ALA A 60 12.12 26.01 -14.99
N GLU A 61 12.80 27.11 -14.70
CA GLU A 61 13.13 27.50 -13.33
C GLU A 61 11.88 27.73 -12.49
N ALA A 62 10.90 28.46 -13.01
CA ALA A 62 9.63 28.69 -12.31
C ALA A 62 8.87 27.38 -12.08
N VAL A 63 8.91 26.43 -13.03
CA VAL A 63 8.31 25.10 -12.86
C VAL A 63 8.99 24.32 -11.73
N LEU A 64 10.32 24.28 -11.70
CA LEU A 64 11.08 23.62 -10.64
C LEU A 64 10.76 24.24 -9.27
N ARG A 65 10.83 25.56 -9.15
CA ARG A 65 10.54 26.28 -7.90
C ARG A 65 9.10 26.09 -7.43
N CYS A 66 8.13 26.09 -8.34
CA CYS A 66 6.73 25.77 -8.02
C CYS A 66 6.57 24.31 -7.55
N ALA A 67 7.29 23.37 -8.14
CA ALA A 67 7.26 21.97 -7.74
C ALA A 67 7.83 21.75 -6.33
N LEU A 68 8.97 22.37 -6.04
CA LEU A 68 9.59 22.35 -4.71
C LEU A 68 8.69 22.99 -3.66
N LEU A 69 8.11 24.16 -3.97
CA LEU A 69 7.17 24.85 -3.07
C LEU A 69 5.94 23.98 -2.76
N LYS A 70 5.39 23.33 -3.79
CA LYS A 70 4.27 22.39 -3.63
C LYS A 70 4.61 21.27 -2.67
N GLN A 71 5.77 20.65 -2.84
CA GLN A 71 6.22 19.52 -2.02
C GLN A 71 6.56 19.96 -0.60
N HIS A 72 7.33 21.02 -0.45
CA HIS A 72 7.77 21.55 0.85
C HIS A 72 6.58 21.95 1.74
N ARG A 73 5.57 22.60 1.15
CA ARG A 73 4.36 23.04 1.87
C ARG A 73 3.19 22.07 1.79
N ARG A 74 3.37 20.88 1.15
CA ARG A 74 2.34 19.83 0.98
C ARG A 74 1.04 20.35 0.35
N LEU A 75 1.15 21.24 -0.63
CA LEU A 75 0.01 21.89 -1.27
C LEU A 75 -0.58 21.02 -2.39
N SER A 76 -1.89 21.08 -2.55
CA SER A 76 -2.56 20.67 -3.79
C SER A 76 -2.22 21.65 -4.92
N TYR A 77 -2.45 21.30 -6.18
CA TYR A 77 -2.26 22.21 -7.30
C TYR A 77 -3.19 23.43 -7.25
N GLN A 78 -4.32 23.31 -6.60
CA GLN A 78 -5.27 24.41 -6.44
C GLN A 78 -4.80 25.41 -5.37
N GLU A 79 -4.34 24.89 -4.24
CA GLU A 79 -3.75 25.72 -3.17
C GLU A 79 -2.47 26.40 -3.64
N LEU A 80 -1.60 25.68 -4.37
CA LEU A 80 -0.41 26.29 -4.95
C LEU A 80 -0.78 27.45 -5.87
N ALA A 81 -1.76 27.29 -6.78
CA ALA A 81 -2.20 28.37 -7.66
C ALA A 81 -2.72 29.56 -6.88
N PHE A 82 -3.51 29.32 -5.82
CA PHE A 82 -4.02 30.37 -4.92
C PHE A 82 -2.89 31.10 -4.20
N HIS A 83 -1.95 30.37 -3.59
CA HIS A 83 -0.84 31.00 -2.87
C HIS A 83 0.13 31.74 -3.79
N LEU A 84 0.32 31.30 -5.03
CA LEU A 84 1.10 32.04 -6.03
C LEU A 84 0.41 33.34 -6.46
N GLU A 85 -0.90 33.46 -6.31
CA GLU A 85 -1.64 34.68 -6.57
C GLU A 85 -1.66 35.61 -5.36
N ASP A 86 -1.80 35.08 -4.15
CA ASP A 86 -2.01 35.79 -2.91
C ASP A 86 -0.72 36.20 -2.18
N SER A 87 0.31 35.32 -2.19
CA SER A 87 1.53 35.52 -1.39
C SER A 87 2.68 36.13 -2.18
N ALA A 88 3.15 37.27 -1.75
CA ALA A 88 4.34 37.93 -2.32
C ALA A 88 5.61 37.08 -2.17
N SER A 89 5.81 36.41 -1.01
CA SER A 89 6.95 35.52 -0.78
C SER A 89 6.95 34.29 -1.71
N PHE A 90 5.81 33.70 -1.95
CA PHE A 90 5.68 32.54 -2.83
C PHE A 90 5.92 32.93 -4.29
N ARG A 91 5.43 34.12 -4.69
CA ARG A 91 5.69 34.65 -6.04
C ARG A 91 7.17 34.94 -6.24
N ALA A 92 7.81 35.59 -5.27
CA ALA A 92 9.23 35.91 -5.29
C ALA A 92 10.07 34.64 -5.39
N PHE A 93 9.76 33.63 -4.58
CA PHE A 93 10.41 32.32 -4.66
C PHE A 93 10.24 31.66 -6.02
N ALA A 94 9.03 31.63 -6.56
CA ALA A 94 8.72 31.04 -7.87
C ALA A 94 9.22 31.90 -9.06
N ARG A 95 9.78 33.07 -8.82
CA ARG A 95 10.27 34.05 -9.84
C ARG A 95 9.21 34.35 -10.90
N LEU A 96 7.97 34.54 -10.45
CA LEU A 96 6.87 34.89 -11.32
C LEU A 96 6.77 36.42 -11.52
N PRO A 97 6.45 36.87 -12.74
CA PRO A 97 6.27 38.32 -13.01
C PRO A 97 5.06 38.85 -12.24
N TRP A 98 5.10 40.13 -11.90
CA TRP A 98 3.98 40.81 -11.27
C TRP A 98 2.74 40.80 -12.17
N GLY A 99 1.56 40.67 -11.57
CA GLY A 99 0.28 40.74 -12.27
C GLY A 99 -0.11 39.44 -13.03
N TRP A 100 0.74 38.39 -12.99
CA TRP A 100 0.40 37.11 -13.61
C TRP A 100 0.76 35.94 -12.71
N SER A 101 -0.13 34.94 -12.62
CA SER A 101 0.12 33.66 -11.94
C SER A 101 -0.36 32.47 -12.78
N PRO A 102 0.32 31.32 -12.69
CA PRO A 102 -0.07 30.13 -13.44
C PRO A 102 -1.34 29.50 -12.85
N LYS A 103 -2.26 29.11 -13.72
CA LYS A 103 -3.48 28.38 -13.33
C LYS A 103 -3.13 26.93 -12.93
N LYS A 104 -3.98 26.31 -12.10
CA LYS A 104 -3.89 24.91 -11.66
C LYS A 104 -3.54 23.94 -12.81
N SER A 105 -4.21 24.06 -13.95
CA SER A 105 -3.99 23.16 -15.11
C SER A 105 -2.57 23.30 -15.70
N VAL A 106 -2.02 24.51 -15.71
CA VAL A 106 -0.65 24.77 -16.20
C VAL A 106 0.36 24.16 -15.23
N LEU A 107 0.18 24.39 -13.91
CA LEU A 107 1.03 23.82 -12.87
C LEU A 107 1.01 22.28 -12.92
N HIS A 108 -0.17 21.66 -12.97
CA HIS A 108 -0.29 20.22 -13.09
C HIS A 108 0.44 19.70 -14.33
N LYS A 109 0.15 20.25 -15.51
CA LYS A 109 0.76 19.81 -16.78
C LYS A 109 2.29 19.94 -16.78
N THR A 110 2.83 21.04 -16.24
CA THR A 110 4.27 21.30 -16.29
C THR A 110 5.04 20.56 -15.21
N ILE A 111 4.54 20.51 -13.99
CA ILE A 111 5.19 19.77 -12.89
C ILE A 111 5.16 18.26 -13.12
N SER A 112 4.03 17.71 -13.62
CA SER A 112 3.94 16.29 -13.95
C SER A 112 4.78 15.87 -15.16
N ALA A 113 5.32 16.80 -15.92
CA ALA A 113 6.22 16.52 -17.03
C ALA A 113 7.67 16.29 -16.59
N ILE A 114 8.04 16.62 -15.35
CA ILE A 114 9.35 16.33 -14.78
C ILE A 114 9.42 14.82 -14.49
N ARG A 115 10.45 14.15 -14.99
CA ARG A 115 10.62 12.70 -14.87
C ARG A 115 11.16 12.29 -13.50
N ALA A 116 10.92 11.01 -13.15
CA ALA A 116 11.46 10.42 -11.93
C ALA A 116 13.00 10.52 -11.89
N SER A 117 13.69 10.19 -13.00
CA SER A 117 15.15 10.31 -13.11
C SER A 117 15.65 11.72 -12.82
N THR A 118 14.95 12.75 -13.29
CA THR A 118 15.32 14.13 -13.02
C THR A 118 15.16 14.50 -11.53
N TRP A 119 14.15 13.92 -10.86
CA TRP A 119 14.02 14.05 -9.42
C TRP A 119 15.10 13.31 -8.64
N GLU A 120 15.54 12.14 -9.13
CA GLU A 120 16.69 11.40 -8.59
C GLU A 120 17.97 12.22 -8.70
N ASP A 121 18.26 12.79 -9.88
CA ASP A 121 19.42 13.68 -10.11
C ASP A 121 19.39 14.91 -9.16
N ILE A 122 18.22 15.55 -8.99
CA ILE A 122 18.05 16.68 -8.07
C ILE A 122 18.34 16.26 -6.62
N ASN A 123 17.83 15.10 -6.20
CA ASN A 123 18.06 14.57 -4.87
C ASN A 123 19.53 14.21 -4.63
N GLU A 124 20.23 13.67 -5.62
CA GLU A 124 21.66 13.37 -5.54
C GLU A 124 22.49 14.63 -5.34
N VAL A 125 22.18 15.70 -6.08
CA VAL A 125 22.84 17.00 -5.92
C VAL A 125 22.60 17.58 -4.53
N LEU A 126 21.36 17.48 -4.01
CA LEU A 126 21.03 17.94 -2.67
C LEU A 126 21.82 17.17 -1.60
N LEU A 127 21.87 15.83 -1.70
CA LEU A 127 22.62 14.99 -0.76
C LEU A 127 24.13 15.26 -0.83
N SER A 128 24.65 15.46 -2.03
CA SER A 128 26.06 15.82 -2.23
C SER A 128 26.42 17.16 -1.60
N SER A 129 25.56 18.19 -1.77
CA SER A 129 25.72 19.48 -1.11
C SER A 129 25.68 19.34 0.42
N ALA A 130 24.70 18.62 0.96
CA ALA A 130 24.57 18.41 2.40
C ALA A 130 25.77 17.67 3.00
N SER A 131 26.32 16.70 2.27
CA SER A 131 27.52 15.97 2.66
C SER A 131 28.78 16.86 2.62
N HIS A 132 28.93 17.67 1.56
CA HIS A 132 30.05 18.60 1.42
C HIS A 132 30.07 19.66 2.53
N GLU A 133 28.91 20.18 2.88
CA GLU A 133 28.74 21.15 3.97
C GLU A 133 28.77 20.51 5.37
N LYS A 134 28.92 19.18 5.44
CA LYS A 134 28.93 18.38 6.69
C LYS A 134 27.63 18.49 7.50
N LEU A 135 26.53 18.83 6.87
CA LEU A 135 25.20 18.86 7.48
C LEU A 135 24.68 17.43 7.71
N GLU A 136 25.06 16.50 6.83
CA GLU A 136 24.68 15.10 6.90
C GLU A 136 25.89 14.22 6.62
N SER A 137 26.03 13.12 7.38
CA SER A 137 27.13 12.17 7.24
C SER A 137 26.68 10.73 6.98
N GLY A 138 25.38 10.48 6.89
CA GLY A 138 24.81 9.17 6.69
C GLY A 138 25.02 8.17 7.85
N ARG A 139 25.48 8.63 9.03
CA ARG A 139 25.77 7.75 10.18
C ARG A 139 24.53 7.19 10.83
N VAL A 140 23.39 7.85 10.72
CA VAL A 140 22.12 7.43 11.30
C VAL A 140 21.06 7.39 10.22
N ILE A 141 20.63 6.19 9.87
CA ILE A 141 19.55 5.96 8.93
C ILE A 141 18.31 5.56 9.72
N ARG A 142 17.19 6.23 9.49
CA ARG A 142 15.88 5.81 10.00
C ARG A 142 15.12 5.14 8.88
N VAL A 143 14.86 3.85 9.05
CA VAL A 143 14.02 3.10 8.14
C VAL A 143 12.64 2.97 8.77
N ASP A 144 11.61 3.45 8.12
CA ASP A 144 10.22 3.23 8.52
C ASP A 144 9.56 2.21 7.61
N SER A 145 8.56 1.54 8.16
CA SER A 145 7.82 0.52 7.42
C SER A 145 6.40 1.00 7.14
N THR A 146 5.90 0.68 5.96
CA THR A 146 4.51 0.91 5.57
C THR A 146 3.70 -0.39 5.68
N VAL A 147 2.44 -0.27 6.07
CA VAL A 147 1.50 -1.40 6.07
C VAL A 147 0.68 -1.36 4.80
N THR A 148 0.75 -2.44 4.03
CA THR A 148 -0.16 -2.67 2.91
C THR A 148 -1.25 -3.62 3.39
N ALA A 149 -2.50 -3.15 3.41
CA ALA A 149 -3.64 -3.95 3.84
C ALA A 149 -3.91 -5.09 2.83
N ALA A 150 -4.10 -6.31 3.34
CA ALA A 150 -4.59 -7.42 2.55
C ALA A 150 -6.10 -7.30 2.32
N LEU A 151 -6.57 -7.73 1.15
CA LEU A 151 -8.00 -7.76 0.81
C LEU A 151 -8.68 -8.98 1.45
N ILE A 152 -8.71 -9.01 2.77
CA ILE A 152 -9.35 -10.08 3.54
C ILE A 152 -10.51 -9.51 4.36
N HIS A 153 -11.52 -10.34 4.63
CA HIS A 153 -12.54 -9.98 5.61
C HIS A 153 -11.93 -9.97 7.02
N GLU A 154 -12.54 -9.22 7.94
CA GLU A 154 -12.08 -9.19 9.33
C GLU A 154 -12.02 -10.60 9.92
N PRO A 155 -10.84 -11.07 10.36
CA PRO A 155 -10.64 -12.46 10.73
C PRO A 155 -11.29 -12.78 12.08
N SER A 156 -12.04 -13.86 12.09
CA SER A 156 -12.54 -14.49 13.30
C SER A 156 -12.38 -16.01 13.20
N ASP A 157 -12.20 -16.71 14.33
CA ASP A 157 -12.09 -18.17 14.30
C ASP A 157 -13.31 -18.82 13.63
N SER A 158 -14.50 -18.24 13.79
CA SER A 158 -15.72 -18.76 13.17
C SER A 158 -15.76 -18.55 11.66
N SER A 159 -15.26 -17.42 11.15
CA SER A 159 -15.18 -17.17 9.71
C SER A 159 -14.12 -18.05 9.06
N LEU A 160 -12.96 -18.22 9.70
CA LEU A 160 -11.89 -19.08 9.21
C LEU A 160 -12.31 -20.55 9.12
N LEU A 161 -13.01 -21.08 10.16
CA LEU A 161 -13.56 -22.43 10.11
C LEU A 161 -14.62 -22.59 9.00
N TRP A 162 -15.45 -21.57 8.78
CA TRP A 162 -16.40 -21.63 7.67
C TRP A 162 -15.70 -21.59 6.31
N ASP A 163 -14.68 -20.77 6.13
CA ASP A 163 -13.88 -20.76 4.91
C ASP A 163 -13.16 -22.09 4.68
N ALA A 164 -12.65 -22.71 5.74
CA ALA A 164 -12.08 -24.04 5.68
C ALA A 164 -13.09 -25.07 5.13
N VAL A 165 -14.33 -25.07 5.66
CA VAL A 165 -15.39 -25.98 5.16
C VAL A 165 -15.73 -25.69 3.70
N ARG A 166 -15.79 -24.42 3.28
CA ARG A 166 -16.04 -24.03 1.87
C ARG A 166 -14.97 -24.56 0.93
N VAL A 167 -13.70 -24.41 1.30
CA VAL A 167 -12.57 -24.91 0.51
C VAL A 167 -12.61 -26.42 0.43
N MET A 168 -12.81 -27.11 1.56
CA MET A 168 -12.89 -28.57 1.59
C MET A 168 -14.03 -29.11 0.73
N VAL A 169 -15.23 -28.53 0.81
CA VAL A 169 -16.37 -28.93 -0.02
C VAL A 169 -16.11 -28.67 -1.51
N ARG A 170 -15.41 -27.57 -1.85
CA ARG A 170 -14.99 -27.33 -3.24
C ARG A 170 -14.06 -28.44 -3.75
N LEU A 171 -13.09 -28.85 -2.94
CA LEU A 171 -12.18 -29.95 -3.27
C LEU A 171 -12.91 -31.28 -3.39
N LEU A 172 -13.85 -31.60 -2.52
CA LEU A 172 -14.68 -32.81 -2.61
C LEU A 172 -15.53 -32.85 -3.87
N ARG A 173 -16.12 -31.72 -4.27
CA ARG A 173 -16.86 -31.60 -5.54
C ARG A 173 -15.97 -31.77 -6.76
N GLN A 174 -14.68 -31.44 -6.67
CA GLN A 174 -13.72 -31.75 -7.75
C GLN A 174 -13.47 -33.25 -7.86
N VAL A 175 -13.33 -33.95 -6.71
CA VAL A 175 -13.20 -35.44 -6.70
C VAL A 175 -14.40 -36.11 -7.34
N ASP A 176 -15.62 -35.67 -7.05
CA ASP A 176 -16.83 -36.19 -7.68
C ASP A 176 -16.82 -36.05 -9.21
N LYS A 177 -16.27 -34.94 -9.71
CA LYS A 177 -16.14 -34.68 -11.15
C LYS A 177 -15.09 -35.56 -11.82
N LEU A 178 -14.04 -35.94 -11.10
CA LEU A 178 -13.01 -36.86 -11.61
C LEU A 178 -13.57 -38.28 -11.86
N GLY A 179 -14.64 -38.65 -11.16
CA GLY A 179 -15.31 -39.92 -11.35
C GLY A 179 -14.47 -41.17 -11.02
N SER A 180 -13.24 -40.99 -10.56
CA SER A 180 -12.27 -42.05 -10.25
C SER A 180 -12.46 -42.66 -8.85
N VAL A 181 -13.27 -42.05 -7.99
CA VAL A 181 -13.48 -42.45 -6.60
C VAL A 181 -14.96 -42.39 -6.23
N ALA A 182 -15.48 -43.48 -5.72
CA ALA A 182 -16.84 -43.53 -5.16
C ALA A 182 -16.79 -43.16 -3.67
N LEU A 183 -16.81 -41.87 -3.37
CA LEU A 183 -16.82 -41.36 -1.99
C LEU A 183 -18.21 -40.92 -1.60
N SER A 184 -18.72 -41.48 -0.50
CA SER A 184 -19.98 -41.01 0.12
C SER A 184 -19.64 -39.87 1.11
N TRP A 185 -20.04 -38.64 0.80
CA TRP A 185 -19.81 -37.49 1.65
C TRP A 185 -21.04 -36.56 1.68
N HIS A 186 -21.09 -35.66 2.66
CA HIS A 186 -22.18 -34.71 2.83
C HIS A 186 -21.66 -33.26 2.75
N ASP A 187 -22.39 -32.40 2.01
CA ASP A 187 -22.08 -30.98 1.91
C ASP A 187 -22.48 -30.23 3.18
N HIS A 188 -21.49 -29.91 3.98
CA HIS A 188 -21.63 -29.19 5.23
C HIS A 188 -21.62 -27.66 5.13
N CYS A 189 -21.49 -27.05 3.96
CA CYS A 189 -21.37 -25.59 3.80
C CYS A 189 -22.51 -24.81 4.46
N ARG A 190 -23.76 -25.28 4.30
CA ARG A 190 -24.93 -24.60 4.88
C ARG A 190 -24.94 -24.68 6.39
N ALA A 191 -24.62 -25.85 6.95
CA ALA A 191 -24.54 -26.07 8.38
C ALA A 191 -23.44 -25.24 9.02
N ALA A 192 -22.24 -25.25 8.44
CA ALA A 192 -21.10 -24.43 8.90
C ALA A 192 -21.41 -22.92 8.87
N LYS A 193 -22.00 -22.43 7.77
CA LYS A 193 -22.43 -21.03 7.66
C LYS A 193 -23.41 -20.62 8.75
N LYS A 194 -24.41 -21.50 9.05
CA LYS A 194 -25.40 -21.25 10.10
C LYS A 194 -24.71 -21.13 11.47
N ARG A 195 -23.76 -22.03 11.78
CA ARG A 195 -23.03 -22.03 13.06
C ARG A 195 -22.09 -20.80 13.16
N ALA A 196 -21.34 -20.48 12.12
CA ALA A 196 -20.46 -19.33 12.10
C ALA A 196 -21.24 -18.02 12.35
N ARG A 197 -22.38 -17.83 11.69
CA ARG A 197 -23.28 -16.71 11.94
C ARG A 197 -23.84 -16.70 13.37
N ALA A 198 -24.31 -17.85 13.85
CA ALA A 198 -24.85 -17.94 15.22
C ALA A 198 -23.80 -17.53 16.27
N ILE A 199 -22.53 -17.89 16.07
CA ILE A 199 -21.41 -17.49 16.95
C ILE A 199 -21.29 -15.98 17.04
N GLN A 200 -21.38 -15.24 15.91
CA GLN A 200 -21.25 -13.79 15.86
C GLN A 200 -22.34 -13.07 16.68
N TYR A 201 -23.57 -13.58 16.64
CA TYR A 201 -24.72 -12.94 17.31
C TYR A 201 -25.03 -13.51 18.70
N THR A 202 -24.35 -14.59 19.13
CA THR A 202 -24.60 -15.19 20.44
C THR A 202 -23.90 -14.43 21.55
N ARG A 203 -24.67 -13.97 22.54
CA ARG A 203 -24.15 -13.39 23.78
C ARG A 203 -23.91 -14.51 24.80
N GLY A 204 -22.83 -14.36 25.57
CA GLY A 204 -22.47 -15.32 26.62
C GLY A 204 -21.49 -16.41 26.17
N ARG A 205 -20.40 -16.56 26.95
CA ARG A 205 -19.29 -17.46 26.65
C ARG A 205 -19.72 -18.94 26.57
N PRO A 206 -20.53 -19.52 27.49
CA PRO A 206 -20.86 -20.94 27.44
C PRO A 206 -21.59 -21.34 26.15
N LYS A 207 -22.61 -20.58 25.76
CA LYS A 207 -23.37 -20.84 24.53
C LYS A 207 -22.50 -20.70 23.28
N ARG A 208 -21.61 -19.73 23.26
CA ARG A 208 -20.66 -19.51 22.15
C ARG A 208 -19.67 -20.65 22.03
N VAL A 209 -19.12 -21.16 23.15
CA VAL A 209 -18.21 -22.30 23.18
C VAL A 209 -18.91 -23.56 22.64
N GLN A 210 -20.17 -23.78 22.97
CA GLN A 210 -20.94 -24.90 22.43
C GLN A 210 -21.06 -24.82 20.90
N LEU A 211 -21.40 -23.67 20.35
CA LEU A 211 -21.48 -23.46 18.91
C LEU A 211 -20.13 -23.67 18.20
N TYR A 212 -19.02 -23.29 18.84
CA TYR A 212 -17.67 -23.56 18.31
C TYR A 212 -17.36 -25.08 18.31
N ARG A 213 -17.76 -25.82 19.34
CA ARG A 213 -17.62 -27.29 19.35
C ARG A 213 -18.36 -27.94 18.19
N GLU A 214 -19.58 -27.48 17.92
CA GLU A 214 -20.37 -27.97 16.78
C GLU A 214 -19.71 -27.62 15.44
N LEU A 215 -19.20 -26.38 15.27
CA LEU A 215 -18.53 -25.95 14.04
C LEU A 215 -17.22 -26.71 13.84
N LEU A 216 -16.41 -26.90 14.88
CA LEU A 216 -15.20 -27.73 14.84
C LEU A 216 -15.54 -29.20 14.48
N GLY A 217 -16.61 -29.78 15.01
CA GLY A 217 -17.08 -31.10 14.63
C GLY A 217 -17.38 -31.19 13.13
N ILE A 218 -18.13 -30.22 12.60
CA ILE A 218 -18.43 -30.13 11.16
C ILE A 218 -17.14 -30.05 10.34
N THR A 219 -16.21 -29.19 10.75
CA THR A 219 -14.95 -28.99 10.05
C THR A 219 -14.10 -30.27 10.03
N ARG A 220 -14.00 -30.96 11.16
CA ARG A 220 -13.26 -32.23 11.27
C ARG A 220 -13.88 -33.34 10.44
N THR A 221 -15.22 -33.47 10.45
CA THR A 221 -15.91 -34.44 9.62
C THR A 221 -15.65 -34.22 8.15
N THR A 222 -15.71 -32.95 7.70
CA THR A 222 -15.42 -32.58 6.31
C THR A 222 -13.96 -32.86 5.94
N LEU A 223 -13.01 -32.60 6.85
CA LEU A 223 -11.60 -32.93 6.66
C LEU A 223 -11.38 -34.46 6.57
N GLY A 224 -12.16 -35.25 7.33
CA GLY A 224 -12.16 -36.70 7.24
C GLY A 224 -12.51 -37.21 5.85
N TYR A 225 -13.53 -36.65 5.21
CA TYR A 225 -13.86 -36.98 3.81
C TYR A 225 -12.72 -36.68 2.83
N LEU A 226 -12.05 -35.54 3.00
CA LEU A 226 -10.88 -35.23 2.15
C LEU A 226 -9.71 -36.20 2.35
N ARG A 227 -9.48 -36.67 3.58
CA ARG A 227 -8.45 -37.67 3.86
C ARG A 227 -8.79 -38.98 3.16
N GLN A 228 -10.04 -39.43 3.27
CA GLN A 228 -10.52 -40.64 2.58
C GLN A 228 -10.41 -40.52 1.05
N ALA A 229 -10.76 -39.36 0.50
CA ALA A 229 -10.58 -39.10 -0.93
C ALA A 229 -9.09 -39.16 -1.35
N ALA A 230 -8.21 -38.60 -0.54
CA ALA A 230 -6.77 -38.63 -0.83
C ALA A 230 -6.15 -40.03 -0.79
N GLU A 231 -6.65 -40.90 0.09
CA GLU A 231 -6.21 -42.28 0.20
C GLU A 231 -6.67 -43.13 -0.99
N GLN A 232 -7.84 -42.84 -1.56
CA GLN A 232 -8.40 -43.57 -2.69
C GLN A 232 -7.91 -43.07 -4.06
N LEU A 233 -7.51 -41.79 -4.15
CA LEU A 233 -6.94 -41.20 -5.38
C LEU A 233 -5.48 -41.64 -5.52
N THR A 234 -5.24 -42.69 -6.29
CA THR A 234 -3.88 -43.08 -6.65
C THR A 234 -3.27 -42.02 -7.57
N PRO A 235 -1.96 -41.72 -7.45
CA PRO A 235 -1.28 -40.83 -8.39
C PRO A 235 -1.27 -41.45 -9.78
N ALA A 236 -2.30 -41.19 -10.56
CA ALA A 236 -2.34 -41.53 -11.98
C ALA A 236 -1.70 -40.38 -12.76
N ALA A 237 -1.32 -40.64 -14.02
CA ALA A 237 -0.80 -39.61 -14.93
C ALA A 237 -1.89 -38.57 -15.35
N ASP A 238 -2.95 -38.45 -14.60
CA ASP A 238 -4.05 -37.54 -14.82
C ASP A 238 -3.71 -36.16 -14.19
N LEU A 239 -3.62 -35.16 -15.05
CA LEU A 239 -3.30 -33.78 -14.68
C LEU A 239 -4.29 -33.22 -13.65
N ASP A 240 -5.58 -33.55 -13.75
CA ASP A 240 -6.61 -33.03 -12.86
C ASP A 240 -6.43 -33.62 -11.43
N VAL A 241 -6.01 -34.88 -11.32
CA VAL A 241 -5.67 -35.50 -10.03
C VAL A 241 -4.43 -34.83 -9.42
N ILE A 242 -3.42 -34.55 -10.23
CA ILE A 242 -2.19 -33.88 -9.78
C ILE A 242 -2.52 -32.47 -9.24
N VAL A 243 -3.30 -31.70 -9.98
CA VAL A 243 -3.73 -30.35 -9.57
C VAL A 243 -4.54 -30.38 -8.28
N TRP A 244 -5.44 -31.36 -8.14
CA TRP A 244 -6.20 -31.56 -6.93
C TRP A 244 -5.33 -31.92 -5.73
N GLN A 245 -4.38 -32.83 -5.89
CA GLN A 245 -3.43 -33.23 -4.84
C GLN A 245 -2.56 -32.02 -4.39
N GLU A 246 -2.17 -31.16 -5.32
CA GLU A 246 -1.41 -29.95 -5.00
C GLU A 246 -2.23 -28.95 -4.20
N GLN A 247 -3.49 -28.75 -4.57
CA GLN A 247 -4.42 -27.92 -3.80
C GLN A 247 -4.65 -28.49 -2.40
N LEU A 248 -4.82 -29.81 -2.27
CA LEU A 248 -4.96 -30.45 -0.97
C LEU A 248 -3.70 -30.29 -0.10
N ARG A 249 -2.51 -30.47 -0.71
CA ARG A 249 -1.22 -30.26 -0.03
C ARG A 249 -1.08 -28.84 0.50
N HIS A 250 -1.55 -27.86 -0.26
CA HIS A 250 -1.54 -26.47 0.14
C HIS A 250 -2.52 -26.17 1.27
N TYR A 251 -3.79 -26.55 1.14
CA TYR A 251 -4.82 -26.14 2.07
C TYR A 251 -4.89 -26.97 3.35
N ARG A 252 -4.53 -28.26 3.30
CA ARG A 252 -4.65 -29.15 4.45
C ARG A 252 -3.93 -28.64 5.72
N PRO A 253 -2.63 -28.27 5.66
CA PRO A 253 -1.92 -27.79 6.85
C PRO A 253 -2.54 -26.49 7.40
N LEU A 254 -3.00 -25.59 6.52
CA LEU A 254 -3.67 -24.35 6.93
C LEU A 254 -5.00 -24.63 7.64
N ILE A 255 -5.78 -25.58 7.15
CA ILE A 255 -7.04 -26.01 7.79
C ILE A 255 -6.78 -26.65 9.16
N GLU A 256 -5.78 -27.51 9.27
CA GLU A 256 -5.36 -28.13 10.53
C GLU A 256 -4.88 -27.05 11.54
N GLN A 257 -4.16 -26.02 11.08
CA GLN A 257 -3.76 -24.88 11.89
C GLN A 257 -4.97 -24.07 12.39
N ILE A 258 -5.97 -23.79 11.53
CA ILE A 258 -7.21 -23.09 11.93
C ILE A 258 -7.95 -23.89 13.02
N ILE A 259 -8.04 -25.20 12.88
CA ILE A 259 -8.65 -26.06 13.89
C ILE A 259 -7.88 -25.95 15.21
N ALA A 260 -6.58 -26.14 15.20
CA ALA A 260 -5.72 -26.10 16.39
C ALA A 260 -5.76 -24.74 17.08
N GLN A 261 -5.63 -23.63 16.33
CA GLN A 261 -5.69 -22.28 16.93
C GLN A 261 -7.06 -21.99 17.55
N THR A 262 -8.15 -22.45 16.91
CA THR A 262 -9.50 -22.26 17.46
C THR A 262 -9.67 -23.04 18.76
N GLU A 263 -9.17 -24.27 18.84
CA GLU A 263 -9.23 -25.09 20.05
C GLU A 263 -8.47 -24.46 21.20
N ARG A 264 -7.24 -24.03 20.95
CA ARG A 264 -6.41 -23.34 21.95
C ARG A 264 -7.09 -22.06 22.44
N ARG A 265 -7.57 -21.21 21.54
CA ARG A 265 -8.16 -19.91 21.88
C ARG A 265 -9.54 -20.02 22.52
N VAL A 266 -10.43 -20.83 21.95
CA VAL A 266 -11.84 -20.84 22.33
C VAL A 266 -12.16 -21.88 23.37
N LEU A 267 -11.62 -23.10 23.24
CA LEU A 267 -11.92 -24.20 24.15
C LEU A 267 -10.97 -24.19 25.36
N ALA A 268 -9.68 -24.04 25.16
CA ALA A 268 -8.71 -24.00 26.25
C ALA A 268 -8.55 -22.58 26.86
N GLY A 269 -8.94 -21.53 26.15
CA GLY A 269 -8.81 -20.15 26.64
C GLY A 269 -7.39 -19.60 26.61
N GLU A 270 -6.54 -20.19 25.78
CA GLU A 270 -5.14 -19.79 25.65
C GLU A 270 -4.99 -18.48 24.84
N ALA A 271 -3.97 -17.69 25.20
CA ALA A 271 -3.53 -16.56 24.42
C ALA A 271 -2.54 -17.03 23.34
N VAL A 272 -3.04 -17.28 22.11
CA VAL A 272 -2.18 -17.64 20.97
C VAL A 272 -1.43 -16.41 20.48
N PRO A 273 -0.07 -16.45 20.36
CA PRO A 273 0.73 -15.33 19.84
C PRO A 273 0.31 -14.92 18.41
N ALA A 274 0.49 -13.65 18.06
CA ALA A 274 0.12 -13.13 16.74
C ALA A 274 0.86 -13.86 15.60
N ALA A 275 2.14 -14.16 15.81
CA ALA A 275 2.97 -14.88 14.83
C ALA A 275 2.53 -16.33 14.56
N GLU A 276 1.77 -16.94 15.47
CA GLU A 276 1.25 -18.31 15.31
C GLU A 276 -0.16 -18.33 14.68
N LYS A 277 -0.79 -17.16 14.54
CA LYS A 277 -2.17 -17.07 14.05
C LYS A 277 -2.24 -17.00 12.54
N LEU A 278 -3.07 -17.84 11.96
CA LEU A 278 -3.54 -17.66 10.60
C LEU A 278 -4.74 -16.70 10.60
N VAL A 279 -4.68 -15.64 9.82
CA VAL A 279 -5.75 -14.63 9.71
C VAL A 279 -6.58 -14.77 8.44
N SER A 280 -6.05 -15.46 7.44
CA SER A 280 -6.79 -15.79 6.21
C SER A 280 -6.31 -17.10 5.63
N LEU A 281 -7.25 -17.91 5.15
CA LEU A 281 -6.95 -19.14 4.41
C LEU A 281 -6.47 -18.85 2.98
N PHE A 282 -6.84 -17.69 2.43
CA PHE A 282 -6.55 -17.29 1.06
C PHE A 282 -5.30 -16.40 0.97
N GLU A 283 -4.93 -15.75 2.07
CA GLU A 283 -3.74 -14.92 2.24
C GLU A 283 -2.97 -15.38 3.50
N PRO A 284 -2.36 -16.58 3.46
CA PRO A 284 -1.74 -17.18 4.66
C PRO A 284 -0.55 -16.39 5.19
N HIS A 285 0.04 -15.52 4.36
CA HIS A 285 1.17 -14.67 4.71
C HIS A 285 0.75 -13.30 5.28
N ALA A 286 -0.55 -13.04 5.42
CA ALA A 286 -1.01 -11.80 6.01
C ALA A 286 -0.73 -11.77 7.52
N ASP A 287 -0.02 -10.73 7.96
CA ASP A 287 0.34 -10.52 9.35
C ASP A 287 -0.70 -9.71 10.13
N ILE A 288 -0.68 -9.86 11.45
CA ILE A 288 -1.38 -8.98 12.39
C ILE A 288 -0.42 -7.87 12.78
N ILE A 289 -0.67 -6.65 12.30
CA ILE A 289 0.23 -5.52 12.48
C ILE A 289 -0.43 -4.47 13.37
N VAL A 290 0.26 -4.12 14.48
CA VAL A 290 -0.11 -2.99 15.34
C VAL A 290 0.98 -1.93 15.20
N LYS A 291 0.64 -0.76 14.65
CA LYS A 291 1.60 0.33 14.39
C LYS A 291 1.12 1.61 15.06
N GLY A 292 1.84 2.02 16.10
CA GLY A 292 1.72 3.36 16.71
C GLY A 292 0.40 3.73 17.39
N GLY A 293 -0.64 2.90 17.31
CA GLY A 293 -1.98 3.19 17.78
C GLY A 293 -2.69 1.96 18.34
N ARG A 294 -4.02 2.07 18.52
CA ARG A 294 -4.89 0.97 18.96
C ARG A 294 -5.40 0.12 17.79
N ASP A 295 -5.24 0.61 16.56
CA ASP A 295 -5.80 -0.04 15.39
C ASP A 295 -4.93 -1.22 14.96
N VAL A 296 -5.61 -2.33 14.68
CA VAL A 296 -5.00 -3.57 14.19
C VAL A 296 -5.21 -3.61 12.68
N HIS A 297 -4.11 -3.78 11.95
CA HIS A 297 -4.12 -3.95 10.50
C HIS A 297 -3.77 -5.39 10.14
N TYR A 298 -4.41 -5.91 9.10
CA TYR A 298 -4.11 -7.22 8.53
C TYR A 298 -3.51 -7.03 7.15
N GLY A 299 -2.29 -7.52 6.93
CA GLY A 299 -1.59 -7.30 5.66
C GLY A 299 -0.10 -7.58 5.74
N HIS A 300 0.65 -6.83 4.94
CA HIS A 300 2.09 -6.98 4.82
C HIS A 300 2.82 -5.72 5.29
N LYS A 301 3.93 -5.94 5.97
CA LYS A 301 4.83 -4.87 6.37
C LYS A 301 5.91 -4.71 5.30
N ILE A 302 5.95 -3.56 4.64
CA ILE A 302 6.93 -3.21 3.61
C ILE A 302 7.94 -2.24 4.23
N LEU A 303 9.21 -2.54 4.06
CA LEU A 303 10.35 -1.69 4.43
C LEU A 303 10.80 -0.88 3.24
#